data_bee9873a358351b19863525e71654f0b
#
_entry.id   bee9873a358351b19863525e71654f0b
#
_cell.length_a   1.000
_cell.length_b   1.000
_cell.length_c   1.000
_cell.angle_alpha   90.00
_cell.angle_beta   90.00
_cell.angle_gamma   90.00
#
_symmetry.space_group_name_H-M   'P 1'
#
loop_
_entity.id
_entity.type
_entity.pdbx_description
1 polymer ?
#
loop_
_entity_poly.entity_id
_entity_poly.type
_entity_poly.pdbx_seq_one_letter_code
_entity_poly.pdbx_strand_id
1 'polypeptide(L)'
;MDISTLKQQFTSSPSPAQKTLRDHVEYAMRNYFANLNGEQVTNVYDMVLAEIEGPLLEVVLEYTRGNQTRASEILGLNRGTLRKKLKDHGLM
;
A
#
# COMPACT_ATOMS: atom_id res chain seq x y z
N MET A 1 -11.00 14.00 -13.46
CA MET A 1 -11.09 12.54 -13.59
C MET A 1 -11.87 11.96 -12.42
N ASP A 2 -12.80 11.07 -12.70
CA ASP A 2 -13.62 10.46 -11.67
C ASP A 2 -12.81 9.46 -10.87
N ILE A 3 -12.92 9.55 -9.54
CA ILE A 3 -12.22 8.63 -8.63
C ILE A 3 -12.66 7.18 -8.83
N SER A 4 -13.89 6.95 -9.29
CA SER A 4 -14.38 5.60 -9.56
C SER A 4 -13.58 4.93 -10.66
N THR A 5 -13.21 5.67 -11.70
CA THR A 5 -12.38 5.16 -12.80
C THR A 5 -10.99 4.77 -12.30
N LEU A 6 -10.40 5.61 -11.43
CA LEU A 6 -9.09 5.32 -10.85
C LEU A 6 -9.14 4.09 -9.97
N LYS A 7 -10.20 3.96 -9.17
CA LYS A 7 -10.36 2.80 -8.29
C LYS A 7 -10.42 1.49 -9.08
N GLN A 8 -11.03 1.49 -10.26
CA GLN A 8 -11.16 0.28 -11.06
C GLN A 8 -9.81 -0.31 -11.46
N GLN A 9 -8.77 0.49 -11.54
CA GLN A 9 -7.43 -0.01 -11.85
C GLN A 9 -6.89 -0.94 -10.76
N PHE A 10 -7.40 -0.81 -9.54
CA PHE A 10 -6.98 -1.67 -8.42
C PHE A 10 -7.95 -2.81 -8.18
N THR A 11 -9.22 -2.66 -8.56
CA THR A 11 -10.27 -3.63 -8.22
C THR A 11 -10.74 -4.46 -9.39
N SER A 12 -10.32 -4.11 -10.62
CA SER A 12 -10.68 -4.85 -11.82
C SER A 12 -9.42 -5.42 -12.46
N SER A 13 -9.46 -6.71 -12.75
CA SER A 13 -8.34 -7.37 -13.42
C SER A 13 -8.47 -7.17 -14.93
N PRO A 14 -7.37 -6.86 -15.65
CA PRO A 14 -7.42 -6.75 -17.12
C PRO A 14 -7.64 -8.08 -17.81
N SER A 15 -7.45 -9.21 -17.11
CA SER A 15 -7.77 -10.53 -17.63
C SER A 15 -8.14 -11.46 -16.48
N PRO A 16 -8.87 -12.56 -16.75
CA PRO A 16 -9.24 -13.49 -15.69
C PRO A 16 -8.05 -14.14 -14.97
N ALA A 17 -6.89 -14.19 -15.62
CA ALA A 17 -5.71 -14.81 -15.04
C ALA A 17 -4.96 -13.86 -14.10
N GLN A 18 -5.22 -12.55 -14.18
CA GLN A 18 -4.54 -11.57 -13.36
C GLN A 18 -5.33 -11.28 -12.09
N LYS A 19 -4.60 -10.96 -11.03
CA LYS A 19 -5.20 -10.67 -9.73
C LYS A 19 -5.21 -9.17 -9.47
N THR A 20 -6.24 -8.71 -8.77
CA THR A 20 -6.31 -7.32 -8.31
C THR A 20 -5.49 -7.15 -7.04
N LEU A 21 -5.25 -5.90 -6.64
CA LEU A 21 -4.62 -5.63 -5.34
C LEU A 21 -5.41 -6.28 -4.21
N ARG A 22 -6.74 -6.16 -4.26
CA ARG A 22 -7.62 -6.78 -3.26
C ARG A 22 -7.38 -8.29 -3.16
N ASP A 23 -7.28 -8.97 -4.30
CA ASP A 23 -7.05 -10.42 -4.34
C ASP A 23 -5.71 -10.78 -3.71
N HIS A 24 -4.66 -9.99 -4.00
CA HIS A 24 -3.34 -10.24 -3.41
C HIS A 24 -3.35 -10.08 -1.89
N VAL A 25 -4.03 -9.06 -1.38
CA VAL A 25 -4.14 -8.85 0.05
C VAL A 25 -4.91 -9.99 0.71
N GLU A 26 -6.03 -10.38 0.11
CA GLU A 26 -6.83 -11.48 0.63
C GLU A 26 -6.03 -12.78 0.70
N TYR A 27 -5.33 -13.11 -0.39
CA TYR A 27 -4.51 -14.32 -0.43
C TYR A 27 -3.42 -14.29 0.64
N ALA A 28 -2.73 -13.15 0.75
CA ALA A 28 -1.66 -13.01 1.73
C ALA A 28 -2.18 -13.18 3.16
N MET A 29 -3.36 -12.63 3.45
CA MET A 29 -3.93 -12.72 4.79
C MET A 29 -4.38 -14.13 5.13
N ARG A 30 -5.02 -14.83 4.18
CA ARG A 30 -5.43 -16.22 4.39
C ARG A 30 -4.22 -17.12 4.65
N ASN A 31 -3.17 -16.90 3.87
CA ASN A 31 -1.93 -17.66 4.02
C ASN A 31 -1.26 -17.40 5.36
N TYR A 32 -1.24 -16.12 5.78
CA TYR A 32 -0.67 -15.73 7.06
C TYR A 32 -1.35 -16.45 8.23
N PHE A 33 -2.69 -16.40 8.27
CA PHE A 33 -3.42 -17.05 9.34
C PHE A 33 -3.35 -18.57 9.29
N ALA A 34 -3.24 -19.15 8.10
CA ALA A 34 -3.12 -20.60 7.94
C ALA A 34 -1.78 -21.12 8.49
N ASN A 35 -0.75 -20.29 8.55
CA ASN A 35 0.59 -20.70 8.94
C ASN A 35 0.98 -20.27 10.36
N LEU A 36 0.03 -19.84 11.18
CA LEU A 36 0.33 -19.39 12.54
C LEU A 36 0.67 -20.51 13.52
N ASN A 37 0.19 -21.73 13.26
CA ASN A 37 0.46 -22.87 14.12
C ASN A 37 0.09 -22.64 15.59
N GLY A 38 -1.03 -21.96 15.81
CA GLY A 38 -1.52 -21.70 17.16
C GLY A 38 -0.91 -20.48 17.85
N GLU A 39 0.02 -19.79 17.20
CA GLU A 39 0.57 -18.56 17.78
C GLU A 39 -0.49 -17.47 17.84
N GLN A 40 -0.48 -16.70 18.92
CA GLN A 40 -1.35 -15.55 19.07
C GLN A 40 -0.69 -14.34 18.42
N VAL A 41 -1.49 -13.57 17.71
CA VAL A 41 -1.00 -12.37 17.06
C VAL A 41 -1.83 -11.17 17.46
N THR A 42 -1.16 -10.02 17.52
CA THR A 42 -1.79 -8.74 17.81
C THR A 42 -1.23 -7.73 16.81
N ASN A 43 -1.89 -6.59 16.71
CA ASN A 43 -1.42 -5.49 15.85
C ASN A 43 -1.32 -5.85 14.36
N VAL A 44 -2.16 -6.81 13.92
CA VAL A 44 -2.16 -7.23 12.51
C VAL A 44 -2.52 -6.08 11.59
N TYR A 45 -3.43 -5.21 12.01
CA TYR A 45 -3.84 -4.06 11.22
C TYR A 45 -2.64 -3.18 10.87
N ASP A 46 -1.88 -2.79 11.90
CA ASP A 46 -0.71 -1.92 11.69
C ASP A 46 0.36 -2.62 10.86
N MET A 47 0.56 -3.89 11.09
CA MET A 47 1.55 -4.68 10.35
C MET A 47 1.20 -4.73 8.86
N VAL A 48 -0.05 -5.01 8.53
CA VAL A 48 -0.49 -5.09 7.14
C VAL A 48 -0.43 -3.74 6.46
N LEU A 49 -0.87 -2.68 7.16
CA LEU A 49 -0.81 -1.33 6.59
C LEU A 49 0.63 -0.92 6.31
N ALA A 50 1.56 -1.27 7.18
CA ALA A 50 2.97 -0.95 6.95
C ALA A 50 3.51 -1.67 5.71
N GLU A 51 3.12 -2.92 5.51
CA GLU A 51 3.54 -3.69 4.33
C GLU A 51 3.02 -3.10 3.03
N ILE A 52 1.84 -2.52 3.04
CA ILE A 52 1.26 -1.87 1.86
C ILE A 52 1.84 -0.47 1.69
N GLU A 53 2.00 0.24 2.78
CA GLU A 53 2.45 1.63 2.77
C GLU A 53 3.85 1.78 2.22
N GLY A 54 4.76 0.90 2.58
CA GLY A 54 6.14 0.95 2.11
C GLY A 54 6.25 1.02 0.59
N PRO A 55 5.77 -0.01 -0.12
CA PRO A 55 5.81 0.02 -1.58
C PRO A 55 5.00 1.16 -2.20
N LEU A 56 3.89 1.55 -1.59
CA LEU A 56 3.11 2.67 -2.07
C LEU A 56 3.93 3.96 -2.08
N LEU A 57 4.59 4.26 -0.96
CA LEU A 57 5.41 5.46 -0.84
C LEU A 57 6.60 5.42 -1.79
N GLU A 58 7.24 4.26 -1.89
CA GLU A 58 8.40 4.08 -2.74
C GLU A 58 8.08 4.33 -4.21
N VAL A 59 6.99 3.74 -4.70
CA VAL A 59 6.57 3.91 -6.10
C VAL A 59 6.18 5.35 -6.38
N VAL A 60 5.47 6.00 -5.46
CA VAL A 60 5.09 7.41 -5.66
C VAL A 60 6.33 8.31 -5.68
N LEU A 61 7.32 8.04 -4.83
CA LEU A 61 8.58 8.80 -4.87
C LEU A 61 9.31 8.61 -6.20
N GLU A 62 9.35 7.39 -6.71
CA GLU A 62 9.93 7.12 -8.02
C GLU A 62 9.22 7.90 -9.11
N TYR A 63 7.90 7.85 -9.10
CA TYR A 63 7.08 8.55 -10.08
C TYR A 63 7.31 10.06 -10.04
N THR A 64 7.50 10.63 -8.86
CA THR A 64 7.74 12.07 -8.70
C THR A 64 9.22 12.44 -8.71
N ARG A 65 10.09 11.46 -8.93
CA ARG A 65 11.55 11.65 -8.95
C ARG A 65 12.07 12.30 -7.67
N GLY A 66 11.52 11.86 -6.55
CA GLY A 66 11.93 12.35 -5.24
C GLY A 66 11.30 13.66 -4.81
N ASN A 67 10.40 14.21 -5.60
CA ASN A 67 9.75 15.48 -5.27
C ASN A 67 8.67 15.24 -4.20
N GLN A 68 8.99 15.53 -2.94
CA GLN A 68 8.10 15.27 -1.82
C GLN A 68 6.83 16.11 -1.83
N THR A 69 6.92 17.35 -2.31
CA THR A 69 5.74 18.20 -2.44
C THR A 69 4.73 17.59 -3.38
N ARG A 70 5.20 17.17 -4.56
CA ARG A 70 4.32 16.54 -5.53
C ARG A 70 3.81 15.19 -5.03
N ALA A 71 4.65 14.42 -4.37
CA ALA A 71 4.25 13.14 -3.79
C ALA A 71 3.12 13.32 -2.77
N SER A 72 3.22 14.34 -1.91
CA SER A 72 2.18 14.61 -0.93
C SER A 72 0.86 14.98 -1.58
N GLU A 73 0.92 15.72 -2.68
CA GLU A 73 -0.28 16.07 -3.44
C GLU A 73 -0.95 14.83 -4.05
N ILE A 74 -0.14 13.96 -4.69
CA ILE A 74 -0.65 12.74 -5.31
C ILE A 74 -1.27 11.81 -4.26
N LEU A 75 -0.61 11.69 -3.12
CA LEU A 75 -1.07 10.82 -2.05
C LEU A 75 -2.22 11.41 -1.24
N GLY A 76 -2.44 12.71 -1.34
CA GLY A 76 -3.43 13.38 -0.51
C GLY A 76 -3.00 13.48 0.94
N LEU A 77 -1.69 13.54 1.20
CA LEU A 77 -1.14 13.63 2.54
C LEU A 77 -0.52 15.00 2.76
N ASN A 78 -0.57 15.46 3.99
CA ASN A 78 0.17 16.62 4.44
C ASN A 78 1.68 16.31 4.35
N ARG A 79 2.51 17.33 4.02
CA ARG A 79 3.95 17.13 3.84
C ARG A 79 4.64 16.59 5.09
N GLY A 80 4.24 17.10 6.27
CA GLY A 80 4.82 16.60 7.52
C GLY A 80 4.48 15.14 7.77
N THR A 81 3.25 14.75 7.48
CA THR A 81 2.82 13.36 7.59
C THR A 81 3.60 12.48 6.63
N LEU A 82 3.76 12.93 5.39
CA LEU A 82 4.53 12.18 4.40
C LEU A 82 5.97 11.98 4.86
N ARG A 83 6.62 13.05 5.32
CA ARG A 83 8.01 12.97 5.78
C ARG A 83 8.19 11.98 6.92
N LYS A 84 7.26 12.00 7.87
CA LYS A 84 7.31 11.05 8.98
C LYS A 84 7.20 9.62 8.47
N LYS A 85 6.26 9.37 7.57
CA LYS A 85 6.08 8.03 7.00
C LYS A 85 7.30 7.58 6.20
N LEU A 86 7.91 8.48 5.45
CA LEU A 86 9.12 8.16 4.71
C LEU A 86 10.26 7.76 5.66
N LYS A 87 10.41 8.48 6.76
CA LYS A 87 11.41 8.13 7.77
C LYS A 87 11.12 6.78 8.39
N ASP A 88 9.86 6.52 8.72
CA ASP A 88 9.44 5.26 9.34
C ASP A 88 9.75 4.06 8.43
N HIS A 89 9.72 4.26 7.13
CA HIS A 89 10.00 3.21 6.14
C HIS A 89 11.43 3.21 5.62
N GLY A 90 12.29 4.07 6.17
CA GLY A 90 13.69 4.13 5.73
C GLY A 90 13.86 4.69 4.32
N LEU A 91 12.92 5.49 3.85
CA LEU A 91 12.93 6.05 2.50
C LEU A 91 13.44 7.48 2.46
N MET A 92 13.98 7.95 3.55
CA MET A 92 14.44 9.33 3.64
C MET A 92 15.70 9.44 4.49
#